data_eae45c18a80a84a59e612372a47f897f
#
_entry.id   eae45c18a80a84a59e612372a47f897f
#
_cell.length_a   1.000
_cell.length_b   1.000
_cell.length_c   1.000
_cell.angle_alpha   90.00
_cell.angle_beta   90.00
_cell.angle_gamma   90.00
#
_symmetry.space_group_name_H-M   'P 1'
#
loop_
_entity.id
_entity.type
_entity.pdbx_description
1 polymer ?
#
loop_
_entity_poly.entity_id
_entity_poly.type
_entity_poly.pdbx_seq_one_letter_code
_entity_poly.pdbx_strand_id
1 'polypeptide(L)'
;MDENTIFDKVHDIDLKKTMENSYIDYAMSVIASRALPDVRDGLKPVQRRILYAMIELNNGPDKPHRKCARIVGDTMGKYHPHGDSSIYGALVNMAQEWSTRYPLVDGHGNFGSVDGDGAAAMRYTEARLSKISMELLADINKNTVDFRPNFDETEKEPAVLPSRFPNLLVNGTQGIAVGMATNIPPHNLREVINAVIKIIDNQVEEDRETTIEELLEIIKGPDFPTGATILGRSGIDQAYRTGRGKIKVRAVTDIEAMANGKQRIIVTELPYMVNKARLIEKIAALVREKKVEGITELRDESDRSGMRICIELRRDANANVILNQLYKHTQLQDTFGVIMLALVDGQPKTMNLHEMLDYYLTHQKDVVSRRTRYELNKA
;
A
#
# COMPACT_ATOMS: atom_id res chain seq x y z
N MET A 1 58.28 -10.15 -34.41
CA MET A 1 57.64 -10.39 -33.13
C MET A 1 57.02 -9.06 -32.71
N ASP A 2 55.76 -8.84 -33.15
CA ASP A 2 55.05 -7.62 -32.77
C ASP A 2 54.55 -7.83 -31.34
N GLU A 3 55.14 -7.13 -30.40
CA GLU A 3 54.60 -6.94 -29.07
C GLU A 3 53.40 -6.00 -29.15
N ASN A 4 52.23 -6.54 -29.40
CA ASN A 4 50.98 -5.85 -29.11
C ASN A 4 50.83 -5.76 -27.59
N THR A 5 51.50 -4.81 -27.01
CA THR A 5 51.21 -4.36 -25.64
C THR A 5 49.81 -3.74 -25.67
N ILE A 6 48.86 -4.48 -25.10
CA ILE A 6 47.52 -3.94 -24.78
C ILE A 6 47.75 -2.87 -23.69
N PHE A 7 47.98 -1.64 -24.11
CA PHE A 7 47.91 -0.52 -23.18
C PHE A 7 46.45 -0.30 -22.83
N ASP A 8 46.08 -0.65 -21.61
CA ASP A 8 44.86 -0.16 -21.02
C ASP A 8 44.85 1.36 -21.17
N LYS A 9 43.92 1.88 -21.97
CA LYS A 9 43.75 3.34 -22.10
C LYS A 9 43.27 3.86 -20.76
N VAL A 10 44.17 4.47 -20.01
CA VAL A 10 43.80 5.23 -18.81
C VAL A 10 43.08 6.48 -19.29
N HIS A 11 41.82 6.60 -18.92
CA HIS A 11 41.04 7.81 -19.15
C HIS A 11 40.92 8.58 -17.84
N ASP A 12 41.28 9.83 -17.89
CA ASP A 12 41.04 10.77 -16.76
C ASP A 12 39.53 11.00 -16.64
N ILE A 13 38.99 10.63 -15.49
CA ILE A 13 37.57 10.78 -15.18
C ILE A 13 37.42 11.78 -14.04
N ASP A 14 36.62 12.82 -14.23
CA ASP A 14 36.20 13.71 -13.17
C ASP A 14 35.28 12.94 -12.21
N LEU A 15 35.83 12.62 -11.04
CA LEU A 15 35.16 11.85 -10.00
C LEU A 15 33.84 12.52 -9.59
N LYS A 16 33.83 13.84 -9.42
CA LYS A 16 32.64 14.59 -9.02
C LYS A 16 31.52 14.43 -10.06
N LYS A 17 31.82 14.68 -11.33
CA LYS A 17 30.86 14.59 -12.43
C LYS A 17 30.33 13.15 -12.60
N THR A 18 31.21 12.17 -12.46
CA THR A 18 30.82 10.74 -12.54
C THR A 18 29.89 10.36 -11.40
N MET A 19 30.18 10.80 -10.17
CA MET A 19 29.32 10.55 -9.01
C MET A 19 27.96 11.26 -9.16
N GLU A 20 27.95 12.51 -9.61
CA GLU A 20 26.71 13.26 -9.84
C GLU A 20 25.83 12.55 -10.88
N ASN A 21 26.38 12.15 -12.03
CA ASN A 21 25.63 11.44 -13.08
C ASN A 21 25.12 10.07 -12.57
N SER A 22 25.98 9.28 -11.94
CA SER A 22 25.58 7.97 -11.41
C SER A 22 24.51 8.08 -10.33
N TYR A 23 24.55 9.11 -9.48
CA TYR A 23 23.53 9.37 -8.48
C TYR A 23 22.19 9.77 -9.11
N ILE A 24 22.22 10.62 -10.15
CA ILE A 24 21.02 11.00 -10.91
C ILE A 24 20.41 9.78 -11.58
N ASP A 25 21.20 8.95 -12.24
CA ASP A 25 20.73 7.72 -12.91
C ASP A 25 20.10 6.75 -11.90
N TYR A 26 20.75 6.58 -10.74
CA TYR A 26 20.19 5.76 -9.65
C TYR A 26 18.87 6.34 -9.13
N ALA A 27 18.83 7.66 -8.87
CA ALA A 27 17.63 8.33 -8.39
C ALA A 27 16.47 8.18 -9.38
N MET A 28 16.72 8.39 -10.67
CA MET A 28 15.71 8.21 -11.73
C MET A 28 15.21 6.77 -11.79
N SER A 29 16.11 5.78 -11.67
CA SER A 29 15.74 4.37 -11.63
C SER A 29 14.85 4.05 -10.43
N VAL A 30 15.18 4.57 -9.22
CA VAL A 30 14.37 4.35 -8.02
C VAL A 30 12.99 5.00 -8.13
N ILE A 31 12.92 6.20 -8.69
CA ILE A 31 11.66 6.94 -8.88
C ILE A 31 10.77 6.21 -9.89
N ALA A 32 11.27 5.98 -11.10
CA ALA A 32 10.47 5.48 -12.20
C ALA A 32 10.19 3.97 -12.15
N SER A 33 11.09 3.17 -11.56
CA SER A 33 11.07 1.71 -11.71
C SER A 33 11.04 0.92 -10.40
N ARG A 34 10.90 1.57 -9.23
CA ARG A 34 10.93 0.85 -7.96
C ARG A 34 9.91 1.33 -6.92
N ALA A 35 9.98 2.61 -6.51
CA ALA A 35 9.32 3.08 -5.29
C ALA A 35 7.92 3.62 -5.50
N LEU A 36 7.63 4.19 -6.67
CA LEU A 36 6.37 4.86 -6.93
C LEU A 36 5.40 3.98 -7.74
N PRO A 37 4.08 4.07 -7.46
CA PRO A 37 3.06 3.39 -8.23
C PRO A 37 2.73 4.16 -9.51
N ASP A 38 2.22 3.46 -10.52
CA ASP A 38 1.57 4.08 -11.67
C ASP A 38 0.15 4.53 -11.29
N VAL A 39 -0.26 5.71 -11.72
CA VAL A 39 -1.57 6.28 -11.37
C VAL A 39 -2.74 5.44 -11.90
N ARG A 40 -2.54 4.72 -13.01
CA ARG A 40 -3.57 3.96 -13.74
C ARG A 40 -3.97 2.68 -13.02
N ASP A 41 -3.01 1.91 -12.51
CA ASP A 41 -3.27 0.62 -11.83
C ASP A 41 -2.88 0.60 -10.35
N GLY A 42 -2.23 1.66 -9.86
CA GLY A 42 -1.86 1.80 -8.45
C GLY A 42 -0.77 0.84 -7.98
N LEU A 43 -0.05 0.22 -8.91
CA LEU A 43 0.94 -0.80 -8.59
C LEU A 43 2.36 -0.30 -8.79
N LYS A 44 3.24 -0.74 -7.89
CA LYS A 44 4.68 -0.68 -8.11
C LYS A 44 5.10 -1.77 -9.11
N PRO A 45 6.23 -1.62 -9.82
CA PRO A 45 6.67 -2.62 -10.79
C PRO A 45 6.75 -4.04 -10.24
N VAL A 46 7.29 -4.22 -9.03
CA VAL A 46 7.38 -5.56 -8.40
C VAL A 46 6.01 -6.19 -8.17
N GLN A 47 5.03 -5.42 -7.71
CA GLN A 47 3.66 -5.91 -7.47
C GLN A 47 2.99 -6.32 -8.78
N ARG A 48 3.09 -5.50 -9.81
CA ARG A 48 2.54 -5.78 -11.14
C ARG A 48 3.14 -7.05 -11.73
N ARG A 49 4.46 -7.23 -11.61
CA ARG A 49 5.18 -8.40 -12.09
C ARG A 49 4.79 -9.67 -11.35
N ILE A 50 4.58 -9.61 -10.03
CA ILE A 50 4.10 -10.74 -9.23
C ILE A 50 2.70 -11.16 -9.70
N LEU A 51 1.75 -10.22 -9.81
CA LEU A 51 0.38 -10.55 -10.25
C LEU A 51 0.36 -11.11 -11.67
N TYR A 52 1.18 -10.55 -12.57
CA TYR A 52 1.30 -11.04 -13.93
C TYR A 52 1.92 -12.45 -13.98
N ALA A 53 2.99 -12.71 -13.24
CA ALA A 53 3.56 -14.06 -13.15
C ALA A 53 2.55 -15.07 -12.58
N MET A 54 1.72 -14.67 -11.62
CA MET A 54 0.70 -15.55 -11.04
C MET A 54 -0.41 -15.91 -12.05
N ILE A 55 -0.85 -14.97 -12.90
CA ILE A 55 -1.85 -15.29 -13.92
C ILE A 55 -1.27 -16.18 -15.01
N GLU A 56 -0.02 -15.97 -15.42
CA GLU A 56 0.68 -16.86 -16.36
C GLU A 56 0.87 -18.28 -15.84
N LEU A 57 1.10 -18.41 -14.53
CA LEU A 57 1.13 -19.70 -13.84
C LEU A 57 -0.25 -20.36 -13.72
N ASN A 58 -1.31 -19.74 -14.25
CA ASN A 58 -2.70 -20.19 -14.06
C ASN A 58 -3.03 -20.40 -12.57
N ASN A 59 -2.63 -19.42 -11.74
CA ASN A 59 -2.77 -19.46 -10.28
C ASN A 59 -3.92 -18.55 -9.81
N GLY A 60 -5.09 -18.74 -10.42
CA GLY A 60 -6.31 -17.98 -10.11
C GLY A 60 -6.99 -18.41 -8.80
N PRO A 61 -8.04 -17.70 -8.37
CA PRO A 61 -8.73 -17.94 -7.10
C PRO A 61 -9.48 -19.29 -7.05
N ASP A 62 -9.75 -19.89 -8.20
CA ASP A 62 -10.38 -21.19 -8.37
C ASP A 62 -9.38 -22.37 -8.42
N LYS A 63 -8.09 -22.06 -8.35
CA LYS A 63 -7.01 -23.05 -8.42
C LYS A 63 -6.42 -23.32 -7.04
N PRO A 64 -5.74 -24.47 -6.87
CA PRO A 64 -4.97 -24.73 -5.65
C PRO A 64 -3.90 -23.66 -5.42
N HIS A 65 -3.61 -23.36 -4.15
CA HIS A 65 -2.48 -22.53 -3.79
C HIS A 65 -1.17 -23.14 -4.30
N ARG A 66 -0.23 -22.29 -4.68
CA ARG A 66 1.12 -22.69 -5.08
C ARG A 66 2.15 -22.21 -4.05
N LYS A 67 3.25 -22.93 -3.89
CA LYS A 67 4.36 -22.49 -3.04
C LYS A 67 4.82 -21.10 -3.43
N CYS A 68 4.95 -20.20 -2.46
CA CYS A 68 5.45 -18.83 -2.70
C CYS A 68 6.82 -18.84 -3.36
N ALA A 69 7.68 -19.82 -3.03
CA ALA A 69 8.98 -20.01 -3.69
C ALA A 69 8.86 -20.18 -5.22
N ARG A 70 7.80 -20.83 -5.71
CA ARG A 70 7.57 -20.97 -7.15
C ARG A 70 7.19 -19.64 -7.77
N ILE A 71 6.27 -18.88 -7.14
CA ILE A 71 5.83 -17.56 -7.63
C ILE A 71 6.99 -16.58 -7.65
N VAL A 72 7.78 -16.54 -6.58
CA VAL A 72 8.98 -15.69 -6.45
C VAL A 72 10.02 -16.07 -7.51
N GLY A 73 10.27 -17.35 -7.70
CA GLY A 73 11.23 -17.85 -8.70
C GLY A 73 10.86 -17.46 -10.13
N ASP A 74 9.60 -17.65 -10.52
CA ASP A 74 9.13 -17.25 -11.85
C ASP A 74 9.15 -15.73 -12.05
N THR A 75 8.75 -14.95 -11.02
CA THR A 75 8.81 -13.49 -11.07
C THR A 75 10.25 -12.99 -11.22
N MET A 76 11.17 -13.54 -10.44
CA MET A 76 12.58 -13.16 -10.47
C MET A 76 13.26 -13.56 -11.79
N GLY A 77 13.01 -14.77 -12.24
CA GLY A 77 13.66 -15.30 -13.46
C GLY A 77 13.18 -14.64 -14.75
N LYS A 78 11.89 -14.25 -14.79
CA LYS A 78 11.31 -13.71 -16.02
C LYS A 78 11.21 -12.18 -16.07
N TYR A 79 10.93 -11.52 -14.93
CA TYR A 79 10.51 -10.12 -14.95
C TYR A 79 11.26 -9.20 -14.02
N HIS A 80 11.69 -9.67 -12.83
CA HIS A 80 12.19 -8.80 -11.79
C HIS A 80 13.58 -9.22 -11.31
N PRO A 81 14.68 -8.71 -11.93
CA PRO A 81 16.06 -9.13 -11.67
C PRO A 81 16.60 -8.53 -10.37
N HIS A 82 15.94 -8.79 -9.24
CA HIS A 82 16.31 -8.33 -7.91
C HIS A 82 16.20 -9.46 -6.90
N GLY A 83 16.64 -9.22 -5.66
CA GLY A 83 16.68 -10.25 -4.62
C GLY A 83 15.30 -10.85 -4.31
N ASP A 84 15.28 -12.16 -4.11
CA ASP A 84 14.07 -12.95 -3.80
C ASP A 84 13.34 -12.46 -2.54
N SER A 85 14.08 -11.99 -1.55
CA SER A 85 13.52 -11.45 -0.31
C SER A 85 12.66 -10.19 -0.55
N SER A 86 13.03 -9.33 -1.50
CA SER A 86 12.25 -8.15 -1.85
C SER A 86 10.95 -8.52 -2.57
N ILE A 87 11.02 -9.50 -3.47
CA ILE A 87 9.84 -10.03 -4.19
C ILE A 87 8.90 -10.72 -3.21
N TYR A 88 9.44 -11.59 -2.35
CA TYR A 88 8.64 -12.27 -1.34
C TYR A 88 8.00 -11.29 -0.34
N GLY A 89 8.74 -10.28 0.12
CA GLY A 89 8.19 -9.23 0.97
C GLY A 89 7.02 -8.48 0.34
N ALA A 90 7.08 -8.18 -0.96
CA ALA A 90 5.98 -7.56 -1.69
C ALA A 90 4.76 -8.51 -1.82
N LEU A 91 5.01 -9.79 -2.12
CA LEU A 91 3.96 -10.82 -2.16
C LEU A 91 3.24 -10.94 -0.80
N VAL A 92 4.01 -11.02 0.28
CA VAL A 92 3.50 -11.12 1.65
C VAL A 92 2.64 -9.90 2.00
N ASN A 93 3.11 -8.69 1.70
CA ASN A 93 2.36 -7.46 1.99
C ASN A 93 1.00 -7.42 1.28
N MET A 94 0.93 -7.89 0.02
CA MET A 94 -0.33 -7.97 -0.73
C MET A 94 -1.31 -9.01 -0.18
N ALA A 95 -0.86 -9.94 0.67
CA ALA A 95 -1.69 -10.96 1.30
C ALA A 95 -2.13 -10.62 2.73
N GLN A 96 -1.50 -9.62 3.36
CA GLN A 96 -1.78 -9.25 4.75
C GLN A 96 -3.01 -8.38 4.87
N GLU A 97 -4.02 -8.84 5.59
CA GLU A 97 -5.30 -8.13 5.78
C GLU A 97 -5.16 -6.83 6.60
N TRP A 98 -4.15 -6.71 7.44
CA TRP A 98 -3.86 -5.48 8.20
C TRP A 98 -2.98 -4.48 7.44
N SER A 99 -2.36 -4.89 6.33
CA SER A 99 -1.52 -4.03 5.49
C SER A 99 -2.25 -3.54 4.24
N THR A 100 -3.08 -4.39 3.64
CA THR A 100 -3.78 -4.13 2.38
C THR A 100 -5.28 -4.20 2.60
N ARG A 101 -6.00 -3.12 2.29
CA ARG A 101 -7.46 -3.01 2.55
C ARG A 101 -8.27 -4.08 1.80
N TYR A 102 -7.92 -4.34 0.56
CA TYR A 102 -8.46 -5.42 -0.26
C TYR A 102 -7.31 -6.27 -0.78
N PRO A 103 -6.92 -7.34 -0.05
CA PRO A 103 -5.78 -8.16 -0.40
C PRO A 103 -5.82 -8.67 -1.83
N LEU A 104 -4.71 -8.50 -2.54
CA LEU A 104 -4.57 -8.91 -3.94
C LEU A 104 -4.09 -10.36 -4.06
N VAL A 105 -3.57 -10.90 -2.98
CA VAL A 105 -3.06 -12.27 -2.87
C VAL A 105 -3.82 -12.99 -1.77
N ASP A 106 -4.28 -14.20 -2.07
CA ASP A 106 -4.87 -15.13 -1.10
C ASP A 106 -3.75 -16.04 -0.60
N GLY A 107 -3.29 -15.80 0.63
CA GLY A 107 -2.18 -16.51 1.26
C GLY A 107 -2.65 -17.66 2.13
N HIS A 108 -1.87 -18.76 2.15
CA HIS A 108 -2.08 -19.89 3.02
C HIS A 108 -0.80 -20.23 3.79
N GLY A 109 -0.90 -20.26 5.11
CA GLY A 109 0.24 -20.44 6.02
C GLY A 109 0.50 -19.20 6.88
N ASN A 110 1.71 -19.07 7.39
CA ASN A 110 2.11 -17.94 8.24
C ASN A 110 2.66 -16.78 7.39
N PHE A 111 1.87 -15.73 7.25
CA PHE A 111 2.22 -14.48 6.56
C PHE A 111 2.60 -13.34 7.53
N GLY A 112 2.95 -13.66 8.77
CA GLY A 112 3.29 -12.68 9.79
C GLY A 112 2.11 -12.30 10.69
N SER A 113 2.30 -11.28 11.51
CA SER A 113 1.28 -10.77 12.42
C SER A 113 1.35 -9.25 12.59
N VAL A 114 0.33 -8.66 13.21
CA VAL A 114 0.32 -7.23 13.60
C VAL A 114 1.37 -6.89 14.67
N ASP A 115 1.96 -7.89 15.31
CA ASP A 115 3.08 -7.74 16.25
C ASP A 115 4.42 -7.53 15.54
N GLY A 116 4.42 -7.60 14.21
CA GLY A 116 5.62 -7.43 13.40
C GLY A 116 6.43 -8.71 13.22
N ASP A 117 5.85 -9.87 13.56
CA ASP A 117 6.45 -11.13 13.21
C ASP A 117 6.55 -11.26 11.69
N GLY A 118 7.70 -11.74 11.23
CA GLY A 118 7.91 -11.99 9.81
C GLY A 118 7.11 -13.18 9.31
N ALA A 119 6.83 -13.20 8.01
CA ALA A 119 6.28 -14.40 7.38
C ALA A 119 7.25 -15.58 7.48
N ALA A 120 6.71 -16.79 7.49
CA ALA A 120 7.52 -18.00 7.37
C ALA A 120 8.25 -18.01 6.01
N ALA A 121 9.35 -18.78 5.92
CA ALA A 121 10.12 -18.86 4.67
C ALA A 121 9.23 -19.30 3.49
N MET A 122 9.47 -18.76 2.30
CA MET A 122 8.66 -18.94 1.09
C MET A 122 8.48 -20.39 0.63
N ARG A 123 9.30 -21.31 1.13
CA ARG A 123 9.16 -22.76 0.89
C ARG A 123 8.00 -23.39 1.68
N TYR A 124 7.56 -22.73 2.76
CA TYR A 124 6.45 -23.22 3.60
C TYR A 124 5.12 -22.56 3.25
N THR A 125 5.13 -21.28 2.88
CA THR A 125 3.90 -20.53 2.56
C THR A 125 3.44 -20.81 1.14
N GLU A 126 2.13 -20.67 0.93
CA GLU A 126 1.48 -20.86 -0.36
C GLU A 126 0.58 -19.66 -0.67
N ALA A 127 0.37 -19.39 -1.95
CA ALA A 127 -0.44 -18.27 -2.38
C ALA A 127 -1.15 -18.54 -3.71
N ARG A 128 -2.20 -17.78 -3.96
CA ARG A 128 -2.90 -17.66 -5.25
C ARG A 128 -3.46 -16.25 -5.41
N LEU A 129 -3.89 -15.89 -6.60
CA LEU A 129 -4.59 -14.63 -6.82
C LEU A 129 -5.90 -14.60 -6.03
N SER A 130 -6.21 -13.47 -5.43
CA SER A 130 -7.53 -13.23 -4.84
C SER A 130 -8.56 -12.94 -5.94
N LYS A 131 -9.86 -13.01 -5.58
CA LYS A 131 -10.92 -12.70 -6.55
C LYS A 131 -10.84 -11.29 -7.11
N ILE A 132 -10.51 -10.30 -6.27
CA ILE A 132 -10.41 -8.91 -6.70
C ILE A 132 -9.22 -8.67 -7.65
N SER A 133 -8.13 -9.44 -7.53
CA SER A 133 -6.98 -9.33 -8.43
C SER A 133 -7.34 -9.70 -9.87
N MET A 134 -8.34 -10.56 -10.06
CA MET A 134 -8.81 -10.91 -11.40
C MET A 134 -9.41 -9.69 -12.12
N GLU A 135 -9.95 -8.73 -11.38
CA GLU A 135 -10.45 -7.48 -11.96
C GLU A 135 -9.32 -6.54 -12.39
N LEU A 136 -8.14 -6.61 -11.74
CA LEU A 136 -6.96 -5.89 -12.21
C LEU A 136 -6.40 -6.45 -13.52
N LEU A 137 -6.49 -7.77 -13.69
CA LEU A 137 -5.94 -8.52 -14.82
C LEU A 137 -6.96 -8.78 -15.94
N ALA A 138 -8.21 -8.37 -15.75
CA ALA A 138 -9.29 -8.68 -16.66
C ALA A 138 -9.02 -8.17 -18.08
N ASP A 139 -9.26 -9.02 -19.06
CA ASP A 139 -9.06 -8.74 -20.49
C ASP A 139 -7.61 -8.38 -20.90
N ILE A 140 -6.60 -8.72 -20.10
CA ILE A 140 -5.19 -8.44 -20.40
C ILE A 140 -4.74 -9.07 -21.74
N ASN A 141 -5.36 -10.17 -22.14
CA ASN A 141 -5.09 -10.88 -23.39
C ASN A 141 -5.81 -10.31 -24.62
N LYS A 142 -6.57 -9.22 -24.45
CA LYS A 142 -7.34 -8.57 -25.51
C LYS A 142 -6.70 -7.26 -26.02
N ASN A 143 -5.39 -7.16 -25.95
CA ASN A 143 -4.64 -5.97 -26.36
C ASN A 143 -5.10 -4.67 -25.67
N THR A 144 -5.55 -4.78 -24.43
CA THR A 144 -6.08 -3.65 -23.64
C THR A 144 -5.00 -2.73 -23.08
N VAL A 145 -3.78 -3.23 -22.95
CA VAL A 145 -2.62 -2.51 -22.44
C VAL A 145 -1.38 -2.83 -23.27
N ASP A 146 -0.39 -1.95 -23.19
CA ASP A 146 0.87 -2.14 -23.89
C ASP A 146 1.77 -3.11 -23.12
N PHE A 147 2.52 -3.90 -23.87
CA PHE A 147 3.56 -4.79 -23.40
C PHE A 147 4.92 -4.27 -23.83
N ARG A 148 5.90 -4.41 -22.96
CA ARG A 148 7.30 -4.07 -23.21
C ARG A 148 8.19 -5.29 -22.99
N PRO A 149 9.38 -5.35 -23.61
CA PRO A 149 10.36 -6.38 -23.28
C PRO A 149 10.71 -6.35 -21.80
N ASN A 150 11.02 -7.54 -21.25
CA ASN A 150 11.62 -7.67 -19.93
C ASN A 150 13.10 -7.24 -19.95
N PHE A 151 13.83 -7.45 -18.85
CA PHE A 151 15.22 -7.00 -18.68
C PHE A 151 16.25 -7.64 -19.63
N ASP A 152 15.99 -8.86 -20.14
CA ASP A 152 16.86 -9.60 -21.06
C ASP A 152 16.23 -9.81 -22.47
N GLU A 153 15.10 -9.19 -22.73
CA GLU A 153 14.35 -9.22 -23.98
C GLU A 153 13.82 -10.61 -24.39
N THR A 154 13.86 -11.60 -23.47
CA THR A 154 13.35 -12.95 -23.74
C THR A 154 11.85 -13.08 -23.54
N GLU A 155 11.26 -12.23 -22.70
CA GLU A 155 9.84 -12.24 -22.37
C GLU A 155 9.24 -10.84 -22.53
N LYS A 156 7.91 -10.77 -22.45
CA LYS A 156 7.19 -9.48 -22.46
C LYS A 156 6.41 -9.33 -21.16
N GLU A 157 6.45 -8.13 -20.59
CA GLU A 157 5.69 -7.76 -19.41
C GLU A 157 4.71 -6.62 -19.70
N PRO A 158 3.55 -6.55 -19.03
CA PRO A 158 2.63 -5.44 -19.21
C PRO A 158 3.22 -4.16 -18.61
N ALA A 159 3.13 -3.06 -19.35
CA ALA A 159 3.53 -1.75 -18.88
C ALA A 159 2.65 -1.26 -17.70
N VAL A 160 1.36 -1.63 -17.76
CA VAL A 160 0.32 -1.33 -16.78
C VAL A 160 -0.74 -2.43 -16.84
N LEU A 161 -1.51 -2.65 -15.78
CA LEU A 161 -2.64 -3.59 -15.82
C LEU A 161 -3.93 -2.87 -16.27
N PRO A 162 -4.90 -3.62 -16.85
CA PRO A 162 -6.20 -3.06 -17.25
C PRO A 162 -6.97 -2.41 -16.09
N SER A 163 -6.91 -2.98 -14.89
CA SER A 163 -7.38 -2.40 -13.62
C SER A 163 -8.83 -1.90 -13.64
N ARG A 164 -9.82 -2.79 -13.62
CA ARG A 164 -11.24 -2.44 -13.66
C ARG A 164 -11.75 -1.65 -12.45
N PHE A 165 -10.93 -1.46 -11.43
CA PHE A 165 -11.23 -0.59 -10.30
C PHE A 165 -10.01 0.29 -9.97
N PRO A 166 -10.20 1.47 -9.38
CA PRO A 166 -9.12 2.42 -9.12
C PRO A 166 -8.28 2.00 -7.91
N ASN A 167 -7.43 1.00 -8.13
CA ASN A 167 -6.63 0.34 -7.08
C ASN A 167 -5.71 1.31 -6.32
N LEU A 168 -5.21 2.37 -6.96
CA LEU A 168 -4.37 3.36 -6.28
C LEU A 168 -5.05 3.98 -5.06
N LEU A 169 -6.31 4.35 -5.18
CA LEU A 169 -7.09 4.90 -4.06
C LEU A 169 -7.66 3.81 -3.15
N VAL A 170 -8.09 2.69 -3.73
CA VAL A 170 -8.75 1.61 -2.98
C VAL A 170 -7.78 0.95 -2.00
N ASN A 171 -6.58 0.58 -2.42
CA ASN A 171 -5.58 -0.04 -1.56
C ASN A 171 -4.53 0.94 -1.03
N GLY A 172 -4.41 2.12 -1.64
CA GLY A 172 -3.36 3.04 -1.28
C GLY A 172 -1.97 2.50 -1.61
N THR A 173 -0.95 3.21 -1.17
CA THR A 173 0.45 2.79 -1.31
C THR A 173 1.37 3.62 -0.43
N GLN A 174 2.51 3.05 -0.07
CA GLN A 174 3.62 3.77 0.57
C GLN A 174 4.90 3.49 -0.20
N GLY A 175 5.73 4.52 -0.37
CA GLY A 175 7.01 4.37 -1.05
C GLY A 175 7.95 5.52 -0.76
N ILE A 176 9.23 5.21 -0.60
CA ILE A 176 10.29 6.17 -0.38
C ILE A 176 11.23 6.11 -1.58
N ALA A 177 11.27 7.19 -2.34
CA ALA A 177 12.18 7.38 -3.45
C ALA A 177 13.30 8.37 -3.08
N VAL A 178 14.18 8.67 -4.01
CA VAL A 178 15.22 9.69 -3.80
C VAL A 178 14.60 11.07 -3.92
N GLY A 179 14.66 11.85 -2.85
CA GLY A 179 14.15 13.22 -2.80
C GLY A 179 12.63 13.36 -2.70
N MET A 180 11.87 12.24 -2.73
CA MET A 180 10.41 12.27 -2.65
C MET A 180 9.85 10.99 -2.03
N ALA A 181 8.61 11.06 -1.55
CA ALA A 181 7.89 9.92 -1.00
C ALA A 181 6.42 9.96 -1.42
N THR A 182 5.80 8.80 -1.47
CA THR A 182 4.34 8.65 -1.61
C THR A 182 3.77 7.99 -0.37
N ASN A 183 2.60 8.44 0.05
CA ASN A 183 1.86 7.86 1.17
C ASN A 183 0.36 8.11 0.95
N ILE A 184 -0.26 7.25 0.16
CA ILE A 184 -1.67 7.34 -0.22
C ILE A 184 -2.44 6.37 0.67
N PRO A 185 -3.44 6.86 1.45
CA PRO A 185 -4.23 5.99 2.30
C PRO A 185 -5.20 5.15 1.48
N PRO A 186 -5.60 3.97 1.97
CA PRO A 186 -6.65 3.16 1.36
C PRO A 186 -8.04 3.78 1.56
N HIS A 187 -8.99 3.42 0.68
CA HIS A 187 -10.37 3.92 0.70
C HIS A 187 -11.38 2.80 0.49
N ASN A 188 -12.62 3.07 0.87
CA ASN A 188 -13.72 2.15 0.65
C ASN A 188 -14.02 2.00 -0.85
N LEU A 189 -14.02 0.76 -1.35
CA LEU A 189 -14.22 0.46 -2.77
C LEU A 189 -15.53 1.05 -3.32
N ARG A 190 -16.64 0.94 -2.56
CA ARG A 190 -17.95 1.44 -2.98
C ARG A 190 -17.95 2.96 -3.10
N GLU A 191 -17.36 3.67 -2.14
CA GLU A 191 -17.26 5.13 -2.18
C GLU A 191 -16.45 5.58 -3.40
N VAL A 192 -15.30 4.93 -3.65
CA VAL A 192 -14.46 5.30 -4.80
C VAL A 192 -15.15 5.02 -6.14
N ILE A 193 -15.84 3.87 -6.27
CA ILE A 193 -16.61 3.55 -7.47
C ILE A 193 -17.78 4.52 -7.65
N ASN A 194 -18.50 4.89 -6.60
CA ASN A 194 -19.57 5.90 -6.68
C ASN A 194 -19.04 7.27 -7.12
N ALA A 195 -17.84 7.64 -6.67
CA ALA A 195 -17.21 8.87 -7.14
C ALA A 195 -16.85 8.82 -8.64
N VAL A 196 -16.34 7.67 -9.11
CA VAL A 196 -16.08 7.44 -10.55
C VAL A 196 -17.39 7.55 -11.35
N ILE A 197 -18.47 6.91 -10.89
CA ILE A 197 -19.79 6.99 -11.54
C ILE A 197 -20.26 8.45 -11.61
N LYS A 198 -20.15 9.20 -10.49
CA LYS A 198 -20.54 10.61 -10.46
C LYS A 198 -19.78 11.47 -11.48
N ILE A 199 -18.50 11.22 -11.67
CA ILE A 199 -17.69 11.92 -12.69
C ILE A 199 -18.21 11.58 -14.09
N ILE A 200 -18.50 10.31 -14.36
CA ILE A 200 -19.04 9.87 -15.65
C ILE A 200 -20.39 10.51 -15.94
N ASP A 201 -21.31 10.45 -14.97
CA ASP A 201 -22.65 11.01 -15.11
C ASP A 201 -22.61 12.51 -15.38
N ASN A 202 -21.81 13.26 -14.62
CA ASN A 202 -21.65 14.71 -14.85
C ASN A 202 -21.07 15.02 -16.24
N GLN A 203 -20.10 14.23 -16.72
CA GLN A 203 -19.51 14.42 -18.05
C GLN A 203 -20.45 14.04 -19.18
N VAL A 204 -21.23 12.96 -19.04
CA VAL A 204 -22.06 12.41 -20.13
C VAL A 204 -23.46 13.02 -20.14
N GLU A 205 -24.08 13.21 -18.97
CA GLU A 205 -25.47 13.67 -18.88
C GLU A 205 -25.59 15.18 -18.72
N GLU A 206 -24.64 15.81 -17.97
CA GLU A 206 -24.69 17.22 -17.65
C GLU A 206 -23.67 18.08 -18.42
N ASP A 207 -22.78 17.45 -19.22
CA ASP A 207 -21.70 18.09 -20.00
C ASP A 207 -20.86 19.08 -19.16
N ARG A 208 -20.54 18.70 -17.93
CA ARG A 208 -19.77 19.50 -16.98
C ARG A 208 -18.73 18.71 -16.23
N GLU A 209 -17.75 19.41 -15.70
CA GLU A 209 -16.77 18.83 -14.78
C GLU A 209 -17.38 18.62 -13.37
N THR A 210 -16.92 17.57 -12.68
CA THR A 210 -17.26 17.29 -11.29
C THR A 210 -16.40 18.16 -10.37
N THR A 211 -17.00 18.78 -9.38
CA THR A 211 -16.27 19.57 -8.40
C THR A 211 -15.64 18.67 -7.33
N ILE A 212 -14.59 19.17 -6.68
CA ILE A 212 -13.96 18.44 -5.56
C ILE A 212 -14.93 18.30 -4.39
N GLU A 213 -15.85 19.26 -4.20
CA GLU A 213 -16.89 19.24 -3.18
C GLU A 213 -17.81 18.04 -3.33
N GLU A 214 -18.27 17.76 -4.54
CA GLU A 214 -19.11 16.60 -4.85
C GLU A 214 -18.39 15.28 -4.53
N LEU A 215 -17.10 15.20 -4.83
CA LEU A 215 -16.29 14.02 -4.50
C LEU A 215 -16.10 13.84 -3.00
N LEU A 216 -15.91 14.93 -2.24
CA LEU A 216 -15.80 14.92 -0.78
C LEU A 216 -17.12 14.52 -0.07
N GLU A 217 -18.26 14.69 -0.72
CA GLU A 217 -19.54 14.18 -0.22
C GLU A 217 -19.67 12.66 -0.37
N ILE A 218 -19.00 12.08 -1.35
CA ILE A 218 -19.03 10.64 -1.64
C ILE A 218 -17.91 9.91 -0.89
N ILE A 219 -16.66 10.36 -1.05
CA ILE A 219 -15.49 9.78 -0.37
C ILE A 219 -15.28 10.55 0.93
N LYS A 220 -15.78 9.99 2.03
CA LYS A 220 -15.77 10.65 3.35
C LYS A 220 -14.38 10.77 3.97
N GLY A 221 -13.49 9.87 3.64
CA GLY A 221 -12.14 9.78 4.17
C GLY A 221 -11.48 8.42 3.88
N PRO A 222 -10.27 8.21 4.37
CA PRO A 222 -9.61 6.90 4.31
C PRO A 222 -10.40 5.81 5.03
N ASP A 223 -10.26 4.59 4.52
CA ASP A 223 -10.82 3.37 5.11
C ASP A 223 -9.66 2.40 5.43
N PHE A 224 -9.12 2.52 6.62
CA PHE A 224 -7.97 1.73 7.05
C PHE A 224 -8.37 0.29 7.40
N PRO A 225 -7.59 -0.73 6.98
CA PRO A 225 -7.89 -2.13 7.27
C PRO A 225 -7.85 -2.46 8.76
N THR A 226 -7.15 -1.67 9.56
CA THR A 226 -7.02 -1.83 11.01
C THR A 226 -8.06 -1.06 11.82
N GLY A 227 -9.01 -0.39 11.16
CA GLY A 227 -10.04 0.42 11.81
C GLY A 227 -9.49 1.71 12.40
N ALA A 228 -9.73 1.94 13.68
CA ALA A 228 -9.41 3.15 14.43
C ALA A 228 -10.30 4.36 14.08
N THR A 229 -10.13 5.47 14.79
CA THR A 229 -10.95 6.66 14.66
C THR A 229 -10.15 7.83 14.07
N ILE A 230 -10.64 8.42 13.00
CA ILE A 230 -10.06 9.65 12.43
C ILE A 230 -10.59 10.86 13.21
N LEU A 231 -9.69 11.75 13.61
CA LEU A 231 -10.03 12.95 14.37
C LEU A 231 -10.11 14.18 13.48
N GLY A 232 -11.34 14.62 13.22
CA GLY A 232 -11.63 15.81 12.42
C GLY A 232 -11.50 15.60 10.92
N ARG A 233 -12.04 16.55 10.12
CA ARG A 233 -12.06 16.48 8.64
C ARG A 233 -11.00 17.34 7.97
N SER A 234 -10.45 18.35 8.66
CA SER A 234 -9.58 19.34 8.04
C SER A 234 -8.35 18.74 7.33
N GLY A 235 -7.77 17.68 7.93
CA GLY A 235 -6.65 16.98 7.31
C GLY A 235 -7.03 16.18 6.05
N ILE A 236 -8.24 15.61 6.03
CA ILE A 236 -8.83 14.93 4.86
C ILE A 236 -9.09 15.95 3.74
N ASP A 237 -9.80 17.02 4.05
CA ASP A 237 -10.14 18.08 3.09
C ASP A 237 -8.87 18.67 2.47
N GLN A 238 -7.85 18.95 3.29
CA GLN A 238 -6.57 19.44 2.80
C GLN A 238 -5.90 18.43 1.87
N ALA A 239 -5.84 17.15 2.27
CA ALA A 239 -5.20 16.10 1.48
C ALA A 239 -5.88 15.92 0.12
N TYR A 240 -7.21 15.88 0.08
CA TYR A 240 -7.95 15.63 -1.15
C TYR A 240 -7.96 16.83 -2.10
N ARG A 241 -7.85 18.05 -1.58
CA ARG A 241 -7.76 19.27 -2.41
C ARG A 241 -6.37 19.53 -2.95
N THR A 242 -5.33 19.20 -2.19
CA THR A 242 -3.94 19.60 -2.49
C THR A 242 -2.98 18.46 -2.78
N GLY A 243 -3.41 17.21 -2.54
CA GLY A 243 -2.54 16.04 -2.57
C GLY A 243 -1.65 15.89 -1.34
N ARG A 244 -1.75 16.76 -0.33
CA ARG A 244 -0.97 16.69 0.92
C ARG A 244 -1.82 17.06 2.12
N GLY A 245 -1.72 16.27 3.19
CA GLY A 245 -2.46 16.55 4.42
C GLY A 245 -1.98 15.71 5.59
N LYS A 246 -2.46 16.04 6.79
CA LYS A 246 -2.15 15.33 8.03
C LYS A 246 -3.44 14.85 8.66
N ILE A 247 -3.65 13.54 8.69
CA ILE A 247 -4.84 12.90 9.25
C ILE A 247 -4.46 12.32 10.61
N LYS A 248 -5.09 12.80 11.67
CA LYS A 248 -4.90 12.23 13.00
C LYS A 248 -5.78 10.99 13.16
N VAL A 249 -5.16 9.89 13.54
CA VAL A 249 -5.82 8.60 13.77
C VAL A 249 -5.58 8.18 15.21
N ARG A 250 -6.64 7.76 15.88
CA ARG A 250 -6.63 7.36 17.29
C ARG A 250 -7.16 5.94 17.44
N ALA A 251 -6.53 5.15 18.29
CA ALA A 251 -6.97 3.83 18.70
C ALA A 251 -8.41 3.85 19.22
N VAL A 252 -9.15 2.77 19.01
CA VAL A 252 -10.43 2.56 19.69
C VAL A 252 -10.17 1.99 21.05
N THR A 253 -10.66 2.70 22.07
CA THR A 253 -10.42 2.36 23.46
C THR A 253 -11.72 2.43 24.27
N ASP A 254 -11.85 1.56 25.25
CA ASP A 254 -12.94 1.56 26.22
C ASP A 254 -12.37 1.52 27.64
N ILE A 255 -13.13 2.07 28.62
CA ILE A 255 -12.79 2.06 30.03
C ILE A 255 -13.77 1.14 30.76
N GLU A 256 -13.30 -0.01 31.19
CA GLU A 256 -14.09 -1.01 31.91
C GLU A 256 -13.87 -0.91 33.41
N ALA A 257 -14.98 -1.01 34.17
CA ALA A 257 -14.91 -1.17 35.62
C ALA A 257 -14.51 -2.60 35.96
N MET A 258 -13.65 -2.72 36.96
CA MET A 258 -13.22 -4.02 37.53
C MET A 258 -13.81 -4.23 38.92
N ALA A 259 -13.78 -5.49 39.37
CA ALA A 259 -14.02 -5.78 40.79
C ALA A 259 -13.08 -4.95 41.68
N ASN A 260 -13.53 -4.61 42.86
CA ASN A 260 -12.78 -3.78 43.86
C ASN A 260 -12.61 -2.30 43.47
N GLY A 261 -13.41 -1.76 42.58
CA GLY A 261 -13.39 -0.33 42.21
C GLY A 261 -12.17 0.12 41.43
N LYS A 262 -11.43 -0.80 40.84
CA LYS A 262 -10.39 -0.52 39.85
C LYS A 262 -11.01 -0.30 38.46
N GLN A 263 -10.25 0.32 37.58
CA GLN A 263 -10.57 0.47 36.16
C GLN A 263 -9.46 -0.12 35.29
N ARG A 264 -9.82 -0.50 34.10
CA ARG A 264 -8.87 -0.88 33.05
C ARG A 264 -9.21 -0.21 31.74
N ILE A 265 -8.20 0.11 30.95
CA ILE A 265 -8.33 0.60 29.59
C ILE A 265 -8.16 -0.59 28.66
N ILE A 266 -9.12 -0.81 27.77
CA ILE A 266 -9.09 -1.83 26.74
C ILE A 266 -8.88 -1.15 25.40
N VAL A 267 -7.92 -1.65 24.62
CA VAL A 267 -7.64 -1.18 23.26
C VAL A 267 -8.02 -2.30 22.30
N THR A 268 -8.92 -2.02 21.36
CA THR A 268 -9.46 -3.00 20.41
C THR A 268 -9.05 -2.73 18.95
N GLU A 269 -8.67 -1.50 18.63
CA GLU A 269 -8.18 -1.14 17.31
C GLU A 269 -7.00 -0.16 17.42
N LEU A 270 -6.03 -0.28 16.54
CA LEU A 270 -4.84 0.57 16.47
C LEU A 270 -4.80 1.38 15.20
N PRO A 271 -4.15 2.56 15.20
CA PRO A 271 -3.89 3.30 13.99
C PRO A 271 -3.15 2.45 12.96
N TYR A 272 -3.45 2.70 11.69
CA TYR A 272 -2.85 1.98 10.56
C TYR A 272 -1.32 2.01 10.60
N MET A 273 -0.70 0.87 10.33
CA MET A 273 0.77 0.65 10.34
C MET A 273 1.44 0.71 11.73
N VAL A 274 0.69 0.76 12.80
CA VAL A 274 1.25 0.67 14.16
C VAL A 274 1.52 -0.79 14.52
N ASN A 275 2.75 -1.05 14.99
CA ASN A 275 3.15 -2.35 15.51
C ASN A 275 2.68 -2.51 16.96
N LYS A 276 1.84 -3.52 17.22
CA LYS A 276 1.22 -3.73 18.53
C LYS A 276 2.25 -4.06 19.63
N ALA A 277 3.20 -4.94 19.36
CA ALA A 277 4.22 -5.34 20.33
C ALA A 277 5.11 -4.15 20.73
N ARG A 278 5.59 -3.37 19.77
CA ARG A 278 6.38 -2.16 20.04
C ARG A 278 5.60 -1.10 20.79
N LEU A 279 4.29 -0.97 20.53
CA LEU A 279 3.42 -0.08 21.28
C LEU A 279 3.33 -0.50 22.75
N ILE A 280 3.12 -1.79 23.01
CA ILE A 280 3.08 -2.35 24.37
C ILE A 280 4.40 -2.13 25.08
N GLU A 281 5.53 -2.41 24.44
CA GLU A 281 6.87 -2.13 24.97
C GLU A 281 7.06 -0.64 25.31
N LYS A 282 6.58 0.25 24.45
CA LYS A 282 6.65 1.70 24.66
C LYS A 282 5.84 2.12 25.89
N ILE A 283 4.64 1.59 26.05
CA ILE A 283 3.79 1.85 27.23
C ILE A 283 4.52 1.37 28.50
N ALA A 284 5.06 0.15 28.48
CA ALA A 284 5.81 -0.40 29.60
C ALA A 284 7.06 0.45 29.95
N ALA A 285 7.75 0.98 28.93
CA ALA A 285 8.90 1.88 29.13
C ALA A 285 8.48 3.19 29.82
N LEU A 286 7.36 3.81 29.39
CA LEU A 286 6.83 5.03 30.03
C LEU A 286 6.47 4.84 31.50
N VAL A 287 5.95 3.66 31.86
CA VAL A 287 5.66 3.29 33.26
C VAL A 287 6.95 3.16 34.05
N ARG A 288 7.96 2.45 33.55
CA ARG A 288 9.28 2.31 34.21
C ARG A 288 10.00 3.64 34.39
N GLU A 289 9.90 4.54 33.42
CA GLU A 289 10.47 5.88 33.45
C GLU A 289 9.66 6.87 34.28
N LYS A 290 8.55 6.43 34.89
CA LYS A 290 7.61 7.25 35.68
C LYS A 290 7.05 8.46 34.91
N LYS A 291 6.98 8.36 33.59
CA LYS A 291 6.35 9.39 32.73
C LYS A 291 4.83 9.24 32.70
N VAL A 292 4.33 8.02 32.89
CA VAL A 292 2.93 7.70 33.07
C VAL A 292 2.79 6.88 34.34
N GLU A 293 2.09 7.43 35.31
CA GLU A 293 1.85 6.77 36.61
C GLU A 293 0.42 6.24 36.68
N GLY A 294 0.21 5.25 37.53
CA GLY A 294 -1.13 4.70 37.80
C GLY A 294 -1.47 3.44 37.04
N ILE A 295 -0.61 2.97 36.14
CA ILE A 295 -0.74 1.66 35.49
C ILE A 295 -0.12 0.60 36.40
N THR A 296 -0.87 -0.47 36.69
CA THR A 296 -0.45 -1.59 37.55
C THR A 296 -0.07 -2.82 36.75
N GLU A 297 -0.75 -3.06 35.62
CA GLU A 297 -0.52 -4.23 34.79
C GLU A 297 -0.80 -3.90 33.31
N LEU A 298 -0.05 -4.53 32.44
CA LEU A 298 -0.18 -4.38 30.98
C LEU A 298 -0.10 -5.78 30.38
N ARG A 299 -1.19 -6.20 29.72
CA ARG A 299 -1.29 -7.52 29.08
C ARG A 299 -1.77 -7.39 27.64
N ASP A 300 -1.25 -8.26 26.79
CA ASP A 300 -1.84 -8.55 25.50
C ASP A 300 -2.77 -9.75 25.63
N GLU A 301 -4.06 -9.50 25.52
CA GLU A 301 -5.12 -10.51 25.57
C GLU A 301 -5.71 -10.80 24.18
N SER A 302 -5.00 -10.40 23.11
CA SER A 302 -5.43 -10.63 21.72
C SER A 302 -5.50 -12.12 21.41
N ASP A 303 -6.57 -12.53 20.75
CA ASP A 303 -6.79 -13.91 20.33
C ASP A 303 -7.48 -13.94 18.94
N ARG A 304 -8.03 -15.10 18.56
CA ARG A 304 -8.74 -15.29 17.30
C ARG A 304 -10.01 -14.45 17.16
N SER A 305 -10.58 -13.98 18.27
CA SER A 305 -11.77 -13.12 18.27
C SER A 305 -11.45 -11.65 18.03
N GLY A 306 -10.20 -11.25 18.15
CA GLY A 306 -9.75 -9.89 17.86
C GLY A 306 -8.61 -9.40 18.73
N MET A 307 -8.21 -8.16 18.44
CA MET A 307 -7.20 -7.45 19.22
C MET A 307 -7.77 -6.98 20.55
N ARG A 308 -7.01 -7.22 21.61
CA ARG A 308 -7.35 -6.76 22.96
C ARG A 308 -6.10 -6.49 23.78
N ILE A 309 -5.74 -5.22 23.95
CA ILE A 309 -4.69 -4.80 24.89
C ILE A 309 -5.37 -4.36 26.18
N CYS A 310 -4.99 -4.94 27.31
CA CYS A 310 -5.52 -4.63 28.62
C CYS A 310 -4.51 -3.85 29.45
N ILE A 311 -4.90 -2.65 29.91
CA ILE A 311 -4.09 -1.76 30.76
C ILE A 311 -4.83 -1.55 32.06
N GLU A 312 -4.40 -2.26 33.12
CA GLU A 312 -5.01 -2.13 34.44
C GLU A 312 -4.47 -0.94 35.23
N LEU A 313 -5.35 -0.26 35.93
CA LEU A 313 -5.03 0.98 36.63
C LEU A 313 -5.11 0.79 38.16
N ARG A 314 -4.36 1.63 38.86
CA ARG A 314 -4.54 1.76 40.32
C ARG A 314 -5.94 2.26 40.66
N ARG A 315 -6.43 1.92 41.83
CA ARG A 315 -7.77 2.30 42.29
C ARG A 315 -7.98 3.82 42.38
N ASP A 316 -6.93 4.57 42.69
CA ASP A 316 -6.92 6.03 42.82
C ASP A 316 -6.61 6.77 41.51
N ALA A 317 -6.34 6.04 40.42
CA ALA A 317 -5.97 6.62 39.15
C ALA A 317 -7.18 7.04 38.31
N ASN A 318 -7.06 8.17 37.63
CA ASN A 318 -8.06 8.62 36.66
C ASN A 318 -7.75 8.05 35.27
N ALA A 319 -8.59 7.14 34.78
CA ALA A 319 -8.39 6.47 33.51
C ALA A 319 -8.32 7.43 32.33
N ASN A 320 -9.13 8.50 32.31
CA ASN A 320 -9.11 9.48 31.22
C ASN A 320 -7.81 10.29 31.17
N VAL A 321 -7.24 10.61 32.33
CA VAL A 321 -5.95 11.33 32.40
C VAL A 321 -4.83 10.45 31.88
N ILE A 322 -4.79 9.19 32.30
CA ILE A 322 -3.79 8.21 31.82
C ILE A 322 -3.95 8.00 30.32
N LEU A 323 -5.16 7.80 29.83
CA LEU A 323 -5.44 7.61 28.42
C LEU A 323 -4.97 8.81 27.58
N ASN A 324 -5.21 10.03 28.03
CA ASN A 324 -4.73 11.24 27.38
C ASN A 324 -3.19 11.34 27.35
N GLN A 325 -2.52 10.89 28.42
CA GLN A 325 -1.06 10.81 28.46
C GLN A 325 -0.54 9.76 27.46
N LEU A 326 -1.21 8.61 27.36
CA LEU A 326 -0.87 7.57 26.38
C LEU A 326 -1.05 8.05 24.94
N TYR A 327 -2.12 8.78 24.62
CA TYR A 327 -2.31 9.40 23.31
C TYR A 327 -1.21 10.41 22.96
N LYS A 328 -0.69 11.13 23.96
CA LYS A 328 0.36 12.13 23.76
C LYS A 328 1.75 11.51 23.55
N HIS A 329 2.03 10.38 24.21
CA HIS A 329 3.38 9.82 24.30
C HIS A 329 3.59 8.52 23.54
N THR A 330 2.53 7.95 22.96
CA THR A 330 2.58 6.68 22.22
C THR A 330 1.81 6.75 20.92
N GLN A 331 1.95 5.71 20.09
CA GLN A 331 1.20 5.55 18.85
C GLN A 331 -0.26 5.07 19.03
N LEU A 332 -0.81 5.11 20.25
CA LEU A 332 -2.27 5.03 20.43
C LEU A 332 -3.00 6.19 19.72
N GLN A 333 -2.31 7.27 19.47
CA GLN A 333 -2.68 8.30 18.52
C GLN A 333 -1.49 8.60 17.63
N ASP A 334 -1.68 8.55 16.32
CA ASP A 334 -0.64 8.84 15.35
C ASP A 334 -1.17 9.75 14.24
N THR A 335 -0.26 10.30 13.45
CA THR A 335 -0.60 11.15 12.31
C THR A 335 -0.21 10.48 11.02
N PHE A 336 -1.20 10.18 10.19
CA PHE A 336 -0.97 9.71 8.82
C PHE A 336 -0.69 10.92 7.92
N GLY A 337 0.55 11.06 7.47
CA GLY A 337 0.96 12.13 6.57
C GLY A 337 0.64 11.75 5.12
N VAL A 338 -0.45 12.29 4.58
CA VAL A 338 -0.87 12.01 3.20
C VAL A 338 0.04 12.71 2.21
N ILE A 339 0.54 11.97 1.23
CA ILE A 339 1.29 12.44 0.06
C ILE A 339 0.77 11.67 -1.15
N MET A 340 -0.08 12.31 -1.95
CA MET A 340 -0.75 11.68 -3.10
C MET A 340 0.12 11.81 -4.35
N LEU A 341 1.30 11.19 -4.31
CA LEU A 341 2.30 11.17 -5.38
C LEU A 341 2.24 9.84 -6.13
N ALA A 342 2.12 9.87 -7.44
CA ALA A 342 2.19 8.70 -8.31
C ALA A 342 2.86 9.06 -9.65
N LEU A 343 3.16 8.04 -10.45
CA LEU A 343 3.70 8.22 -11.79
C LEU A 343 2.57 8.47 -12.80
N VAL A 344 2.68 9.56 -13.53
CA VAL A 344 1.88 9.90 -14.69
C VAL A 344 2.82 9.90 -15.90
N ASP A 345 2.64 8.99 -16.84
CA ASP A 345 3.52 8.81 -17.98
C ASP A 345 5.02 8.74 -17.61
N GLY A 346 5.30 8.01 -16.52
CA GLY A 346 6.66 7.83 -16.02
C GLY A 346 7.22 9.00 -15.21
N GLN A 347 6.47 10.10 -15.06
CA GLN A 347 6.90 11.28 -14.30
C GLN A 347 6.18 11.37 -12.94
N PRO A 348 6.88 11.65 -11.84
CA PRO A 348 6.26 11.78 -10.53
C PRO A 348 5.41 13.06 -10.46
N LYS A 349 4.16 12.92 -10.08
CA LYS A 349 3.20 14.02 -9.92
C LYS A 349 2.44 13.89 -8.61
N THR A 350 2.40 14.96 -7.80
CA THR A 350 1.47 15.07 -6.67
C THR A 350 0.13 15.55 -7.21
N MET A 351 -0.94 14.83 -6.90
CA MET A 351 -2.27 15.05 -7.47
C MET A 351 -3.29 15.22 -6.36
N ASN A 352 -4.36 15.96 -6.62
CA ASN A 352 -5.55 15.97 -5.81
C ASN A 352 -6.44 14.73 -6.10
N LEU A 353 -7.52 14.57 -5.35
CA LEU A 353 -8.42 13.41 -5.49
C LEU A 353 -9.07 13.37 -6.90
N HIS A 354 -9.51 14.51 -7.41
CA HIS A 354 -10.13 14.60 -8.72
C HIS A 354 -9.17 14.20 -9.85
N GLU A 355 -7.94 14.74 -9.85
CA GLU A 355 -6.92 14.41 -10.84
C GLU A 355 -6.60 12.90 -10.87
N MET A 356 -6.53 12.25 -9.70
CA MET A 356 -6.29 10.79 -9.65
C MET A 356 -7.40 9.99 -10.31
N LEU A 357 -8.64 10.38 -10.07
CA LEU A 357 -9.81 9.72 -10.67
C LEU A 357 -9.90 9.99 -12.18
N ASP A 358 -9.53 11.16 -12.64
CA ASP A 358 -9.51 11.50 -14.07
C ASP A 358 -8.46 10.69 -14.84
N TYR A 359 -7.25 10.53 -14.29
CA TYR A 359 -6.24 9.67 -14.90
C TYR A 359 -6.70 8.22 -14.96
N TYR A 360 -7.34 7.73 -13.91
CA TYR A 360 -7.93 6.40 -13.91
C TYR A 360 -9.02 6.25 -14.97
N LEU A 361 -9.95 7.20 -15.07
CA LEU A 361 -11.02 7.19 -16.08
C LEU A 361 -10.47 7.25 -17.49
N THR A 362 -9.46 8.07 -17.75
CA THR A 362 -8.79 8.15 -19.05
C THR A 362 -8.21 6.80 -19.43
N HIS A 363 -7.56 6.12 -18.49
CA HIS A 363 -7.07 4.77 -18.69
C HIS A 363 -8.20 3.78 -18.98
N GLN A 364 -9.32 3.82 -18.27
CA GLN A 364 -10.45 2.93 -18.49
C GLN A 364 -11.10 3.17 -19.88
N LYS A 365 -11.23 4.41 -20.32
CA LYS A 365 -11.72 4.74 -21.67
C LYS A 365 -10.84 4.07 -22.75
N ASP A 366 -9.52 4.12 -22.59
CA ASP A 366 -8.59 3.44 -23.50
C ASP A 366 -8.72 1.92 -23.45
N VAL A 367 -8.72 1.33 -22.24
CA VAL A 367 -8.89 -0.13 -22.05
C VAL A 367 -10.18 -0.65 -22.70
N VAL A 368 -11.31 0.01 -22.47
CA VAL A 368 -12.60 -0.38 -23.05
C VAL A 368 -12.60 -0.24 -24.57
N SER A 369 -12.06 0.85 -25.10
CA SER A 369 -11.96 1.10 -26.54
C SER A 369 -11.08 0.05 -27.22
N ARG A 370 -9.93 -0.28 -26.63
CA ARG A 370 -8.99 -1.30 -27.13
C ARG A 370 -9.61 -2.70 -27.09
N ARG A 371 -10.29 -3.05 -25.99
CA ARG A 371 -11.01 -4.30 -25.87
C ARG A 371 -12.07 -4.45 -26.96
N THR A 372 -12.92 -3.44 -27.12
CA THR A 372 -13.99 -3.46 -28.12
C THR A 372 -13.43 -3.61 -29.55
N ARG A 373 -12.34 -2.88 -29.87
CA ARG A 373 -11.65 -3.01 -31.15
C ARG A 373 -11.07 -4.41 -31.38
N TYR A 374 -10.49 -5.01 -30.33
CA TYR A 374 -10.00 -6.39 -30.39
C TYR A 374 -11.12 -7.38 -30.66
N GLU A 375 -12.24 -7.26 -29.96
CA GLU A 375 -13.41 -8.12 -30.14
C GLU A 375 -14.02 -7.94 -31.53
N LEU A 376 -14.15 -6.70 -32.01
CA LEU A 376 -14.64 -6.42 -33.37
C LEU A 376 -13.74 -7.04 -34.44
N ASN A 377 -12.42 -6.92 -34.30
CA ASN A 377 -11.47 -7.48 -35.29
C ASN A 377 -11.46 -9.02 -35.30
N LYS A 378 -11.91 -9.64 -34.18
CA LYS A 378 -11.98 -11.09 -34.08
C LYS A 378 -13.31 -11.67 -34.59
N ALA A 379 -14.40 -10.89 -34.56
CA ALA A 379 -15.70 -11.24 -35.11
C ALA A 379 -15.72 -11.18 -36.64
#